data_2b8bb4e6a53083a5b79a4ba1411a1fdf
#
_entry.id   2b8bb4e6a53083a5b79a4ba1411a1fdf
#
_cell.length_a   1.000
_cell.length_b   1.000
_cell.length_c   1.000
_cell.angle_alpha   90.00
_cell.angle_beta   90.00
_cell.angle_gamma   90.00
#
_symmetry.space_group_name_H-M   'P 1'
#
loop_
_entity.id
_entity.type
_entity.pdbx_description
1 polymer ?
#
loop_
_entity_poly.entity_id
_entity_poly.type
_entity_poly.pdbx_seq_one_letter_code
_entity_poly.pdbx_strand_id
1 'polypeptide(L)'
;SGTSAVITTGGAVGTFASPLAIEMKDSETQTLSLNAGWNLVSFYVEASDMSVATVLSPISSNLLQIKNLQSSYDPGIPSFLNTLSALNVKDGYWVQMSEAVTLDVEGTVPSGASISVKSGWNLVGYPRSTGKAPSDELTSLGSTVVQIKNLQSSYDPSIPSFLNTLTTMVPGSGYWLKVTADGTWTVGSVSESGSGRGLGKMGPVQKMGWGPVVVYPHVSATVLSEVSVGGKPVSEGSVVGAFVGEELRGEHEVVLANGRSYATLNVNLTGRERVTFRIREAASGKEYRVARVMELGLGETYGRAEELVKLNAVMAGSGVSILSYTHSPFGFSFDTGKDKSYTVEATGDLLKWNRVETIQGTGSAVQFTDTRKALFEKQYYRVKTLE
;
A
#
# COMPACT_ATOMS: atom_id res chain seq x y z
N SER A 1 -8.06 30.84 29.53
CA SER A 1 -8.72 32.16 29.43
C SER A 1 -10.07 31.93 28.77
N GLY A 2 -11.14 31.99 29.59
CA GLY A 2 -12.50 31.77 29.12
C GLY A 2 -12.99 32.94 28.26
N THR A 3 -13.47 32.62 27.07
CA THR A 3 -14.21 33.51 26.20
C THR A 3 -15.68 33.52 26.63
N SER A 4 -16.17 34.63 27.17
CA SER A 4 -17.59 34.83 27.44
C SER A 4 -18.31 35.24 26.16
N ALA A 5 -19.30 34.47 25.74
CA ALA A 5 -20.23 34.90 24.72
C ALA A 5 -21.39 35.66 25.37
N VAL A 6 -21.63 36.93 24.95
CA VAL A 6 -22.78 37.70 25.39
C VAL A 6 -23.91 37.51 24.37
N ILE A 7 -24.99 36.86 24.80
CA ILE A 7 -26.22 36.77 23.98
C ILE A 7 -27.09 37.95 24.34
N THR A 8 -27.29 38.88 23.41
CA THR A 8 -28.22 40.01 23.56
C THR A 8 -29.57 39.61 23.02
N THR A 9 -30.55 39.36 23.84
CA THR A 9 -31.96 39.23 23.43
C THR A 9 -32.64 40.58 23.49
N GLY A 10 -32.98 41.12 22.30
CA GLY A 10 -33.86 42.32 22.23
C GLY A 10 -35.32 41.89 22.37
N GLY A 11 -35.95 42.23 23.50
CA GLY A 11 -37.40 42.17 23.70
C GLY A 11 -37.85 41.17 24.78
N ALA A 12 -38.61 41.69 25.73
CA ALA A 12 -39.44 41.09 26.80
C ALA A 12 -38.81 39.92 27.63
N VAL A 13 -38.73 40.17 28.91
CA VAL A 13 -38.31 39.19 29.93
C VAL A 13 -39.30 38.04 29.99
N GLY A 14 -38.98 36.94 29.35
CA GLY A 14 -39.59 35.63 29.58
C GLY A 14 -38.76 34.83 30.51
N THR A 15 -39.36 34.24 31.58
CA THR A 15 -38.72 33.26 32.43
C THR A 15 -38.49 32.00 31.65
N PHE A 16 -37.21 31.65 31.37
CA PHE A 16 -36.85 30.37 30.81
C PHE A 16 -37.00 29.26 31.84
N ALA A 17 -37.88 28.30 31.59
CA ALA A 17 -38.15 27.16 32.50
C ALA A 17 -37.02 26.12 32.52
N SER A 18 -35.97 26.28 31.67
CA SER A 18 -34.78 25.42 31.69
C SER A 18 -33.59 26.21 31.14
N PRO A 19 -32.37 26.05 31.70
CA PRO A 19 -31.18 26.64 31.11
C PRO A 19 -30.94 26.05 29.74
N LEU A 20 -30.78 26.91 28.74
CA LEU A 20 -30.33 26.53 27.42
C LEU A 20 -28.86 26.07 27.56
N ALA A 21 -28.63 24.75 27.57
CA ALA A 21 -27.28 24.22 27.50
C ALA A 21 -26.78 24.46 26.07
N ILE A 22 -25.93 25.47 25.90
CA ILE A 22 -25.17 25.61 24.64
C ILE A 22 -23.96 24.68 24.79
N GLU A 23 -24.01 23.50 24.23
CA GLU A 23 -22.81 22.71 24.04
C GLU A 23 -21.91 23.41 23.03
N MET A 24 -20.90 24.08 23.54
CA MET A 24 -19.81 24.56 22.70
C MET A 24 -18.97 23.34 22.33
N LYS A 25 -19.14 22.80 21.13
CA LYS A 25 -18.21 21.82 20.60
C LYS A 25 -16.86 22.50 20.40
N ASP A 26 -15.84 21.99 21.08
CA ASP A 26 -14.48 22.50 20.91
C ASP A 26 -14.04 22.36 19.45
N SER A 27 -13.51 23.44 18.87
CA SER A 27 -12.88 23.40 17.56
C SER A 27 -11.54 22.68 17.67
N GLU A 28 -11.28 21.81 16.71
CA GLU A 28 -10.02 21.07 16.59
C GLU A 28 -9.39 21.36 15.23
N THR A 29 -8.06 21.42 15.16
CA THR A 29 -7.32 21.56 13.92
C THR A 29 -6.81 20.22 13.46
N GLN A 30 -7.29 19.77 12.30
CA GLN A 30 -6.73 18.62 11.60
C GLN A 30 -5.58 19.06 10.71
N THR A 31 -4.40 18.47 10.89
CA THR A 31 -3.23 18.70 10.04
C THR A 31 -3.01 17.51 9.11
N LEU A 32 -3.00 17.73 7.81
CA LEU A 32 -2.68 16.75 6.77
C LEU A 32 -1.33 17.09 6.13
N SER A 33 -0.35 16.18 6.23
CA SER A 33 0.90 16.28 5.49
C SER A 33 0.74 15.55 4.15
N LEU A 34 0.76 16.31 3.06
CA LEU A 34 0.59 15.83 1.69
C LEU A 34 1.94 15.78 0.99
N ASN A 35 2.25 14.67 0.34
CA ASN A 35 3.45 14.51 -0.49
C ASN A 35 3.17 14.96 -1.94
N ALA A 36 4.22 15.27 -2.69
CA ALA A 36 4.09 15.40 -4.15
C ALA A 36 3.54 14.09 -4.75
N GLY A 37 2.67 14.21 -5.76
CA GLY A 37 1.94 13.08 -6.34
C GLY A 37 0.63 12.77 -5.59
N TRP A 38 0.17 11.52 -5.68
CA TRP A 38 -1.11 11.09 -5.12
C TRP A 38 -1.04 10.76 -3.64
N ASN A 39 -2.00 11.27 -2.87
CA ASN A 39 -2.22 11.02 -1.45
C ASN A 39 -3.63 10.46 -1.24
N LEU A 40 -3.79 9.52 -0.32
CA LEU A 40 -5.09 8.96 0.06
C LEU A 40 -5.44 9.46 1.46
N VAL A 41 -6.38 10.37 1.55
CA VAL A 41 -6.71 11.10 2.78
C VAL A 41 -8.18 11.05 3.14
N SER A 42 -8.49 11.46 4.37
CA SER A 42 -9.85 11.77 4.81
C SER A 42 -9.85 12.95 5.78
N PHE A 43 -11.03 13.51 5.97
CA PHE A 43 -11.23 14.56 6.95
C PHE A 43 -11.94 13.98 8.18
N TYR A 44 -11.53 14.39 9.38
CA TYR A 44 -12.21 14.02 10.61
C TYR A 44 -12.80 15.22 11.34
N VAL A 45 -12.55 16.44 10.85
CA VAL A 45 -13.21 17.67 11.31
C VAL A 45 -14.18 18.18 10.25
N GLU A 46 -15.29 18.72 10.71
CA GLU A 46 -16.27 19.45 9.90
C GLU A 46 -16.05 20.94 10.10
N ALA A 47 -15.43 21.58 9.10
CA ALA A 47 -15.29 23.03 9.06
C ALA A 47 -16.66 23.70 8.87
N SER A 48 -16.77 24.98 9.20
CA SER A 48 -18.01 25.76 9.01
C SER A 48 -18.45 25.83 7.53
N ASP A 49 -17.48 25.74 6.61
CA ASP A 49 -17.70 25.61 5.18
C ASP A 49 -16.81 24.47 4.66
N MET A 50 -17.43 23.36 4.26
CA MET A 50 -16.79 22.20 3.68
C MET A 50 -16.71 22.24 2.15
N SER A 51 -16.95 23.42 1.53
CA SER A 51 -16.72 23.53 0.09
C SER A 51 -15.26 23.28 -0.26
N VAL A 52 -15.03 22.56 -1.36
CA VAL A 52 -13.67 22.21 -1.81
C VAL A 52 -12.81 23.46 -1.98
N ALA A 53 -13.38 24.50 -2.55
CA ALA A 53 -12.68 25.77 -2.79
C ALA A 53 -12.22 26.43 -1.49
N THR A 54 -13.02 26.39 -0.42
CA THR A 54 -12.68 26.97 0.88
C THR A 54 -11.65 26.11 1.62
N VAL A 55 -11.92 24.81 1.78
CA VAL A 55 -11.04 23.93 2.55
C VAL A 55 -9.65 23.80 1.93
N LEU A 56 -9.57 23.74 0.59
CA LEU A 56 -8.29 23.56 -0.11
C LEU A 56 -7.64 24.87 -0.56
N SER A 57 -8.23 26.03 -0.25
CA SER A 57 -7.65 27.33 -0.62
C SER A 57 -6.21 27.53 -0.16
N PRO A 58 -5.79 27.10 1.06
CA PRO A 58 -4.40 27.27 1.52
C PRO A 58 -3.35 26.53 0.67
N ILE A 59 -3.76 25.46 -0.02
CA ILE A 59 -2.86 24.61 -0.83
C ILE A 59 -3.19 24.69 -2.33
N SER A 60 -4.06 25.60 -2.76
CA SER A 60 -4.58 25.69 -4.13
C SER A 60 -3.50 25.87 -5.20
N SER A 61 -2.36 26.51 -4.86
CA SER A 61 -1.22 26.69 -5.77
C SER A 61 -0.49 25.38 -6.11
N ASN A 62 -0.56 24.40 -5.24
CA ASN A 62 0.11 23.11 -5.39
C ASN A 62 -0.89 21.97 -5.67
N LEU A 63 -2.19 22.25 -5.58
CA LEU A 63 -3.24 21.26 -5.84
C LEU A 63 -3.39 21.02 -7.34
N LEU A 64 -3.23 19.79 -7.79
CA LEU A 64 -3.50 19.38 -9.16
C LEU A 64 -4.92 18.81 -9.31
N GLN A 65 -5.34 17.94 -8.40
CA GLN A 65 -6.66 17.32 -8.42
C GLN A 65 -7.04 16.78 -7.04
N ILE A 66 -8.34 16.80 -6.73
CA ILE A 66 -8.92 15.98 -5.66
C ILE A 66 -10.13 15.22 -6.22
N LYS A 67 -10.29 13.95 -5.81
CA LYS A 67 -11.42 13.11 -6.23
C LYS A 67 -11.80 12.06 -5.20
N ASN A 68 -13.06 11.65 -5.20
CA ASN A 68 -13.56 10.44 -4.59
C ASN A 68 -13.99 9.43 -5.68
N LEU A 69 -14.86 8.47 -5.37
CA LEU A 69 -15.35 7.49 -6.36
C LEU A 69 -16.27 8.09 -7.42
N GLN A 70 -16.99 9.17 -7.11
CA GLN A 70 -18.07 9.69 -7.94
C GLN A 70 -17.75 11.05 -8.57
N SER A 71 -16.89 11.84 -7.92
CA SER A 71 -16.73 13.25 -8.21
C SER A 71 -15.27 13.68 -8.15
N SER A 72 -14.93 14.74 -8.89
CA SER A 72 -13.58 15.31 -8.91
C SER A 72 -13.61 16.83 -8.96
N TYR A 73 -12.52 17.43 -8.48
CA TYR A 73 -12.22 18.84 -8.58
C TYR A 73 -10.78 19.02 -9.05
N ASP A 74 -10.62 19.82 -10.10
CA ASP A 74 -9.33 20.21 -10.68
C ASP A 74 -9.35 21.75 -10.82
N PRO A 75 -8.46 22.48 -10.13
CA PRO A 75 -8.41 23.93 -10.21
C PRO A 75 -7.97 24.46 -11.59
N GLY A 76 -7.35 23.62 -12.42
CA GLY A 76 -6.86 23.96 -13.76
C GLY A 76 -7.92 23.94 -14.85
N ILE A 77 -9.15 23.46 -14.56
CA ILE A 77 -10.23 23.39 -15.54
C ILE A 77 -11.38 24.36 -15.19
N PRO A 78 -12.24 24.72 -16.17
CA PRO A 78 -13.42 25.55 -15.91
C PRO A 78 -14.29 24.96 -14.79
N SER A 79 -14.76 25.80 -13.87
CA SER A 79 -15.47 25.39 -12.65
C SER A 79 -16.72 24.54 -12.91
N PHE A 80 -17.40 24.74 -14.04
CA PHE A 80 -18.59 23.95 -14.42
C PHE A 80 -18.30 22.49 -14.81
N LEU A 81 -17.02 22.13 -15.01
CA LEU A 81 -16.58 20.75 -15.25
C LEU A 81 -16.25 20.04 -13.94
N ASN A 82 -16.11 20.76 -12.85
CA ASN A 82 -15.86 20.20 -11.53
C ASN A 82 -17.16 19.64 -10.94
N THR A 83 -17.13 18.39 -10.54
CA THR A 83 -18.28 17.67 -9.98
C THR A 83 -18.22 17.53 -8.47
N LEU A 84 -17.04 17.66 -7.86
CA LEU A 84 -16.86 17.68 -6.42
C LEU A 84 -16.94 19.11 -5.90
N SER A 85 -18.05 19.46 -5.27
CA SER A 85 -18.30 20.81 -4.74
C SER A 85 -18.02 20.94 -3.25
N ALA A 86 -18.22 19.88 -2.48
CA ALA A 86 -18.01 19.87 -1.03
C ALA A 86 -17.35 18.57 -0.57
N LEU A 87 -16.58 18.66 0.50
CA LEU A 87 -15.94 17.52 1.19
C LEU A 87 -16.87 16.97 2.27
N ASN A 88 -16.67 15.68 2.61
CA ASN A 88 -17.46 15.00 3.63
C ASN A 88 -16.52 14.12 4.47
N VAL A 89 -16.67 14.12 5.76
CA VAL A 89 -15.85 13.31 6.68
C VAL A 89 -16.04 11.79 6.50
N LYS A 90 -17.12 11.37 5.82
CA LYS A 90 -17.42 9.96 5.53
C LYS A 90 -16.67 9.41 4.32
N ASP A 91 -16.15 10.29 3.47
CA ASP A 91 -15.52 9.94 2.20
C ASP A 91 -14.01 9.91 2.31
N GLY A 92 -13.40 8.95 1.63
CA GLY A 92 -11.97 8.97 1.32
C GLY A 92 -11.71 9.74 0.03
N TYR A 93 -10.58 10.42 -0.02
CA TYR A 93 -10.20 11.25 -1.16
C TYR A 93 -8.80 10.92 -1.64
N TRP A 94 -8.65 10.92 -2.95
CA TRP A 94 -7.37 11.00 -3.62
C TRP A 94 -7.04 12.47 -3.90
N VAL A 95 -5.92 12.94 -3.35
CA VAL A 95 -5.41 14.31 -3.55
C VAL A 95 -4.09 14.26 -4.28
N GLN A 96 -3.99 14.91 -5.43
CA GLN A 96 -2.75 15.01 -6.21
C GLN A 96 -2.14 16.39 -6.02
N MET A 97 -0.88 16.40 -5.60
CA MET A 97 -0.11 17.60 -5.34
C MET A 97 1.09 17.71 -6.28
N SER A 98 1.45 18.93 -6.68
CA SER A 98 2.71 19.18 -7.43
C SER A 98 3.94 19.13 -6.54
N GLU A 99 3.80 19.54 -5.27
CA GLU A 99 4.86 19.57 -4.27
C GLU A 99 4.32 19.11 -2.91
N ALA A 100 5.23 18.78 -1.98
CA ALA A 100 4.86 18.45 -0.61
C ALA A 100 4.37 19.71 0.12
N VAL A 101 3.21 19.59 0.81
CA VAL A 101 2.58 20.71 1.53
C VAL A 101 1.82 20.18 2.74
N THR A 102 1.60 21.05 3.72
CA THR A 102 0.74 20.78 4.87
C THR A 102 -0.57 21.56 4.73
N LEU A 103 -1.68 20.88 4.97
CA LEU A 103 -3.02 21.46 5.03
C LEU A 103 -3.56 21.38 6.46
N ASP A 104 -3.87 22.54 7.03
CA ASP A 104 -4.57 22.63 8.31
C ASP A 104 -6.05 22.95 8.04
N VAL A 105 -6.94 22.18 8.65
CA VAL A 105 -8.39 22.36 8.59
C VAL A 105 -8.93 22.49 10.01
N GLU A 106 -9.52 23.63 10.31
CA GLU A 106 -10.15 23.87 11.61
C GLU A 106 -11.64 23.54 11.53
N GLY A 107 -12.15 22.80 12.51
CA GLY A 107 -13.55 22.42 12.55
C GLY A 107 -13.91 21.62 13.81
N THR A 108 -15.10 21.06 13.83
CA THR A 108 -15.57 20.22 14.93
C THR A 108 -15.49 18.73 14.57
N VAL A 109 -15.03 17.91 15.50
CA VAL A 109 -15.08 16.43 15.33
C VAL A 109 -16.53 15.98 15.48
N PRO A 110 -17.09 15.21 14.52
CA PRO A 110 -18.46 14.70 14.66
C PRO A 110 -18.55 13.72 15.84
N SER A 111 -19.68 13.76 16.56
CA SER A 111 -19.93 12.85 17.70
C SER A 111 -20.11 11.39 17.29
N GLY A 112 -20.16 11.10 15.99
CA GLY A 112 -20.26 9.80 15.37
C GLY A 112 -20.64 9.96 13.91
N ALA A 113 -20.47 8.89 13.14
CA ALA A 113 -20.82 8.87 11.72
C ALA A 113 -21.41 7.53 11.31
N SER A 114 -22.35 7.56 10.37
CA SER A 114 -22.87 6.39 9.69
C SER A 114 -22.47 6.46 8.22
N ILE A 115 -21.66 5.49 7.77
CA ILE A 115 -21.10 5.41 6.43
C ILE A 115 -21.78 4.26 5.72
N SER A 116 -22.58 4.55 4.69
CA SER A 116 -23.20 3.51 3.85
C SER A 116 -22.15 2.89 2.95
N VAL A 117 -22.06 1.57 2.98
CA VAL A 117 -21.13 0.79 2.13
C VAL A 117 -21.90 -0.16 1.23
N LYS A 118 -21.38 -0.37 0.02
CA LYS A 118 -21.90 -1.28 -0.99
C LYS A 118 -21.05 -2.52 -1.09
N SER A 119 -21.64 -3.65 -1.47
CA SER A 119 -20.88 -4.87 -1.78
C SER A 119 -19.75 -4.57 -2.76
N GLY A 120 -18.54 -5.08 -2.48
CA GLY A 120 -17.33 -4.76 -3.20
C GLY A 120 -16.48 -3.67 -2.50
N TRP A 121 -15.68 -2.94 -3.28
CA TRP A 121 -14.78 -1.91 -2.77
C TRP A 121 -15.47 -0.56 -2.59
N ASN A 122 -15.25 0.06 -1.43
CA ASN A 122 -15.71 1.38 -1.05
C ASN A 122 -14.51 2.25 -0.67
N LEU A 123 -14.51 3.51 -1.06
CA LEU A 123 -13.51 4.49 -0.65
C LEU A 123 -14.12 5.34 0.46
N VAL A 124 -13.64 5.16 1.69
CA VAL A 124 -14.26 5.70 2.91
C VAL A 124 -13.32 6.59 3.69
N GLY A 125 -13.89 7.55 4.41
CA GLY A 125 -13.20 8.37 5.39
C GLY A 125 -13.09 7.66 6.75
N TYR A 126 -12.28 8.26 7.63
CA TYR A 126 -12.16 7.86 9.03
C TYR A 126 -12.45 9.07 9.94
N PRO A 127 -13.72 9.31 10.28
CA PRO A 127 -14.16 10.51 11.00
C PRO A 127 -13.89 10.44 12.52
N ARG A 128 -12.64 10.17 12.89
CA ARG A 128 -12.14 10.18 14.27
C ARG A 128 -10.85 10.95 14.37
N SER A 129 -10.66 11.65 15.48
CA SER A 129 -9.39 12.30 15.84
C SER A 129 -8.40 11.36 16.52
N THR A 130 -8.82 10.13 16.88
CA THR A 130 -7.98 9.12 17.55
C THR A 130 -7.92 7.83 16.74
N GLY A 131 -6.76 7.14 16.83
CA GLY A 131 -6.59 5.85 16.17
C GLY A 131 -7.29 4.72 16.90
N LYS A 132 -7.79 3.72 16.16
CA LYS A 132 -8.40 2.52 16.70
C LYS A 132 -8.09 1.29 15.85
N ALA A 133 -8.01 0.10 16.47
CA ALA A 133 -7.78 -1.13 15.72
C ALA A 133 -8.94 -1.40 14.75
N PRO A 134 -8.66 -1.86 13.52
CA PRO A 134 -9.72 -2.18 12.55
C PRO A 134 -10.74 -3.21 13.07
N SER A 135 -10.27 -4.21 13.84
CA SER A 135 -11.12 -5.22 14.48
C SER A 135 -12.21 -4.63 15.36
N ASP A 136 -11.86 -3.53 16.07
CA ASP A 136 -12.77 -2.88 17.01
C ASP A 136 -13.66 -1.85 16.31
N GLU A 137 -13.13 -1.21 15.27
CA GLU A 137 -13.82 -0.14 14.57
C GLU A 137 -14.88 -0.65 13.58
N LEU A 138 -14.64 -1.81 12.97
CA LEU A 138 -15.50 -2.37 11.92
C LEU A 138 -16.58 -3.33 12.47
N THR A 139 -16.78 -3.39 13.79
CA THR A 139 -17.72 -4.34 14.45
C THR A 139 -19.16 -4.23 13.95
N SER A 140 -19.61 -3.03 13.56
CA SER A 140 -20.96 -2.80 13.01
C SER A 140 -21.21 -3.48 11.66
N LEU A 141 -20.15 -3.82 10.92
CA LEU A 141 -20.21 -4.55 9.66
C LEU A 141 -20.09 -6.06 9.84
N GLY A 142 -19.62 -6.53 11.01
CA GLY A 142 -19.51 -7.94 11.36
C GLY A 142 -18.75 -8.76 10.32
N SER A 143 -19.28 -9.93 9.99
CA SER A 143 -18.66 -10.87 9.04
C SER A 143 -18.71 -10.45 7.57
N THR A 144 -19.30 -9.30 7.24
CA THR A 144 -19.31 -8.80 5.86
C THR A 144 -17.97 -8.18 5.45
N VAL A 145 -17.12 -7.82 6.42
CA VAL A 145 -15.79 -7.26 6.15
C VAL A 145 -14.89 -8.30 5.51
N VAL A 146 -14.38 -8.00 4.32
CA VAL A 146 -13.36 -8.80 3.63
C VAL A 146 -11.98 -8.23 3.89
N GLN A 147 -11.81 -6.92 3.66
CA GLN A 147 -10.51 -6.27 3.81
C GLN A 147 -10.69 -4.76 3.98
N ILE A 148 -9.86 -4.15 4.81
CA ILE A 148 -9.65 -2.69 4.81
C ILE A 148 -8.17 -2.39 4.62
N LYS A 149 -7.86 -1.34 3.86
CA LYS A 149 -6.48 -0.94 3.61
C LYS A 149 -6.34 0.54 3.29
N ASN A 150 -5.18 1.09 3.61
CA ASN A 150 -4.70 2.37 3.14
C ASN A 150 -3.62 2.15 2.05
N LEU A 151 -2.73 3.13 1.81
CA LEU A 151 -1.67 3.03 0.81
C LEU A 151 -0.65 1.92 1.11
N GLN A 152 -0.35 1.67 2.39
CA GLN A 152 0.80 0.86 2.81
C GLN A 152 0.40 -0.40 3.55
N SER A 153 -0.73 -0.37 4.28
CA SER A 153 -1.11 -1.39 5.24
C SER A 153 -2.51 -1.91 4.97
N SER A 154 -2.75 -3.18 5.31
CA SER A 154 -4.03 -3.84 5.13
C SER A 154 -4.40 -4.70 6.34
N TYR A 155 -5.71 -4.85 6.57
CA TYR A 155 -6.31 -5.73 7.54
C TYR A 155 -7.37 -6.60 6.88
N ASP A 156 -7.28 -7.90 7.09
CA ASP A 156 -8.22 -8.93 6.67
C ASP A 156 -8.54 -9.81 7.89
N PRO A 157 -9.79 -9.87 8.35
CA PRO A 157 -10.15 -10.65 9.55
C PRO A 157 -10.01 -12.16 9.36
N SER A 158 -9.88 -12.66 8.13
CA SER A 158 -9.79 -14.08 7.82
C SER A 158 -8.38 -14.66 7.87
N ILE A 159 -7.34 -13.80 7.95
CA ILE A 159 -5.95 -14.24 7.96
C ILE A 159 -5.32 -14.13 9.35
N PRO A 160 -4.24 -14.88 9.64
CA PRO A 160 -3.50 -14.74 10.89
C PRO A 160 -3.06 -13.29 11.16
N SER A 161 -3.12 -12.87 12.43
CA SER A 161 -2.85 -11.49 12.84
C SER A 161 -1.48 -10.96 12.42
N PHE A 162 -0.46 -11.83 12.38
CA PHE A 162 0.90 -11.45 11.96
C PHE A 162 1.03 -11.09 10.46
N LEU A 163 0.04 -11.46 9.63
CA LEU A 163 -0.06 -11.04 8.23
C LEU A 163 -0.82 -9.73 8.05
N ASN A 164 -1.52 -9.27 9.09
CA ASN A 164 -2.20 -7.97 9.08
C ASN A 164 -1.20 -6.85 9.39
N THR A 165 -1.05 -5.95 8.45
CA THR A 165 -0.12 -4.82 8.56
C THR A 165 -0.80 -3.54 9.03
N LEU A 166 -2.13 -3.41 8.85
CA LEU A 166 -2.93 -2.34 9.41
C LEU A 166 -3.41 -2.73 10.82
N THR A 167 -2.64 -2.37 11.82
CA THR A 167 -2.96 -2.64 13.24
C THR A 167 -3.79 -1.52 13.87
N THR A 168 -3.71 -0.31 13.34
CA THR A 168 -4.43 0.86 13.83
C THR A 168 -4.85 1.72 12.64
N MET A 169 -6.13 2.07 12.56
CA MET A 169 -6.63 3.09 11.64
C MET A 169 -6.19 4.47 12.15
N VAL A 170 -5.67 5.29 11.24
CA VAL A 170 -5.05 6.57 11.60
C VAL A 170 -5.93 7.73 11.13
N PRO A 171 -6.19 8.74 11.99
CA PRO A 171 -6.88 9.96 11.61
C PRO A 171 -6.24 10.63 10.38
N GLY A 172 -7.06 11.15 9.49
CA GLY A 172 -6.59 11.80 8.26
C GLY A 172 -6.28 10.86 7.09
N SER A 173 -6.18 9.55 7.32
CA SER A 173 -6.03 8.57 6.25
C SER A 173 -7.37 8.22 5.61
N GLY A 174 -7.41 8.14 4.28
CA GLY A 174 -8.50 7.50 3.56
C GLY A 174 -8.29 5.98 3.49
N TYR A 175 -9.38 5.24 3.33
CA TYR A 175 -9.34 3.78 3.32
C TYR A 175 -10.16 3.19 2.18
N TRP A 176 -9.65 2.11 1.62
CA TRP A 176 -10.41 1.18 0.79
C TRP A 176 -10.98 0.08 1.67
N LEU A 177 -12.30 -0.02 1.74
CA LEU A 177 -13.04 -1.03 2.50
C LEU A 177 -13.79 -1.95 1.54
N LYS A 178 -13.50 -3.26 1.61
CA LYS A 178 -14.21 -4.29 0.85
C LYS A 178 -15.17 -5.05 1.75
N VAL A 179 -16.42 -5.12 1.33
CA VAL A 179 -17.47 -5.90 2.02
C VAL A 179 -18.18 -6.84 1.07
N THR A 180 -18.76 -7.94 1.60
CA THR A 180 -19.50 -8.93 0.82
C THR A 180 -20.95 -8.53 0.55
N ALA A 181 -21.51 -7.61 1.34
CA ALA A 181 -22.89 -7.15 1.24
C ALA A 181 -23.00 -5.67 1.57
N ASP A 182 -24.08 -5.06 1.10
CA ASP A 182 -24.45 -3.69 1.48
C ASP A 182 -24.65 -3.59 2.99
N GLY A 183 -24.23 -2.49 3.59
CA GLY A 183 -24.32 -2.27 5.02
C GLY A 183 -24.09 -0.83 5.44
N THR A 184 -24.06 -0.62 6.74
CA THR A 184 -23.73 0.68 7.34
C THR A 184 -22.61 0.48 8.35
N TRP A 185 -21.49 1.11 8.08
CA TRP A 185 -20.40 1.22 9.05
C TRP A 185 -20.72 2.36 10.02
N THR A 186 -20.90 2.02 11.29
CA THR A 186 -21.16 3.00 12.34
C THR A 186 -19.87 3.29 13.08
N VAL A 187 -19.37 4.49 12.91
CA VAL A 187 -18.27 5.02 13.68
C VAL A 187 -18.85 5.63 14.93
N GLY A 188 -18.58 5.02 16.09
CA GLY A 188 -19.20 5.42 17.34
C GLY A 188 -18.76 6.80 17.84
N SER A 189 -19.57 7.38 18.74
CA SER A 189 -19.25 8.65 19.41
C SER A 189 -17.94 8.56 20.19
N VAL A 190 -17.11 9.60 20.09
CA VAL A 190 -15.94 9.77 20.94
C VAL A 190 -16.42 10.36 22.26
N SER A 191 -16.95 9.54 23.17
CA SER A 191 -17.02 9.92 24.57
C SER A 191 -15.83 9.29 25.28
N GLU A 192 -14.65 9.81 25.00
CA GLU A 192 -13.48 9.54 25.82
C GLU A 192 -13.07 10.83 26.54
N SER A 193 -13.48 10.94 27.81
CA SER A 193 -12.78 11.73 28.80
C SER A 193 -11.43 11.04 29.08
N GLY A 194 -10.46 11.30 28.23
CA GLY A 194 -9.09 10.80 28.33
C GLY A 194 -8.14 11.87 27.81
N SER A 195 -7.36 12.42 28.74
CA SER A 195 -6.35 13.45 28.53
C SER A 195 -5.56 13.25 27.23
N GLY A 196 -5.62 14.24 26.36
CA GLY A 196 -4.95 14.28 25.07
C GLY A 196 -3.47 13.94 25.19
N ARG A 197 -3.08 12.81 24.63
CA ARG A 197 -1.72 12.58 24.16
C ARG A 197 -1.72 12.82 22.67
N GLY A 198 -0.91 13.80 22.31
CA GLY A 198 -0.77 14.34 20.98
C GLY A 198 -0.81 13.30 19.87
N LEU A 199 -1.57 13.67 18.88
CA LEU A 199 -1.65 13.08 17.56
C LEU A 199 -0.26 12.65 17.10
N GLY A 200 -0.10 11.37 16.83
CA GLY A 200 1.02 10.91 16.04
C GLY A 200 0.91 11.65 14.71
N LYS A 201 1.78 12.64 14.48
CA LYS A 201 2.03 13.14 13.13
C LYS A 201 2.13 11.90 12.25
N MET A 202 1.41 11.86 11.14
CA MET A 202 1.81 10.97 10.05
C MET A 202 3.28 11.32 9.79
N GLY A 203 4.17 10.51 10.37
CA GLY A 203 5.59 10.67 10.15
C GLY A 203 5.84 10.57 8.66
N PRO A 204 6.89 11.19 8.13
CA PRO A 204 7.31 10.96 6.76
C PRO A 204 7.40 9.45 6.59
N VAL A 205 6.82 8.94 5.48
CA VAL A 205 6.90 7.54 5.08
C VAL A 205 8.32 7.08 5.35
N GLN A 206 8.47 6.14 6.28
CA GLN A 206 9.78 5.70 6.74
C GLN A 206 10.51 5.19 5.50
N LYS A 207 11.68 5.74 5.22
CA LYS A 207 12.53 5.32 4.11
C LYS A 207 12.99 3.89 4.38
N MET A 208 12.15 2.90 4.03
CA MET A 208 12.45 1.52 4.35
C MET A 208 13.36 0.84 3.34
N GLY A 209 13.29 1.15 2.08
CA GLY A 209 14.01 0.35 1.10
C GLY A 209 14.65 1.12 -0.06
N TRP A 210 13.88 1.31 -1.12
CA TRP A 210 14.40 1.77 -2.41
C TRP A 210 14.06 3.22 -2.76
N GLY A 211 13.39 3.94 -1.88
CA GLY A 211 12.96 5.31 -2.10
C GLY A 211 11.43 5.45 -2.05
N PRO A 212 10.87 6.51 -2.63
CA PRO A 212 9.43 6.73 -2.56
C PRO A 212 8.67 5.69 -3.39
N VAL A 213 7.59 5.17 -2.82
CA VAL A 213 6.64 4.32 -3.53
C VAL A 213 5.84 5.18 -4.50
N VAL A 214 5.78 4.76 -5.77
CA VAL A 214 4.93 5.42 -6.77
C VAL A 214 3.49 4.97 -6.55
N VAL A 215 2.62 5.95 -6.29
CA VAL A 215 1.21 5.73 -5.93
C VAL A 215 0.30 6.15 -7.09
N TYR A 216 -0.75 5.36 -7.33
CA TYR A 216 -1.79 5.64 -8.30
C TYR A 216 -3.16 5.67 -7.61
N PRO A 217 -4.12 6.49 -8.10
CA PRO A 217 -5.39 6.69 -7.42
C PRO A 217 -6.38 5.55 -7.71
N HIS A 218 -5.96 4.34 -7.39
CA HIS A 218 -6.74 3.10 -7.54
C HIS A 218 -6.59 2.24 -6.28
N VAL A 219 -7.45 1.24 -6.15
CA VAL A 219 -7.30 0.23 -5.10
C VAL A 219 -6.09 -0.65 -5.41
N SER A 220 -5.12 -0.73 -4.49
CA SER A 220 -3.91 -1.54 -4.64
C SER A 220 -4.23 -3.05 -4.69
N ALA A 221 -3.36 -3.86 -5.30
CA ALA A 221 -3.34 -5.31 -5.07
C ALA A 221 -2.74 -5.61 -3.69
N THR A 222 -3.10 -6.76 -3.10
CA THR A 222 -2.47 -7.24 -1.85
C THR A 222 -1.78 -8.57 -2.14
N VAL A 223 -0.52 -8.73 -1.71
CA VAL A 223 0.25 -9.97 -1.83
C VAL A 223 0.62 -10.47 -0.44
N LEU A 224 0.04 -11.60 -0.04
CA LEU A 224 0.38 -12.32 1.20
C LEU A 224 1.50 -13.30 0.88
N SER A 225 2.69 -13.10 1.45
CA SER A 225 3.86 -13.85 1.04
C SER A 225 4.68 -14.42 2.19
N GLU A 226 5.29 -15.57 1.93
CA GLU A 226 6.42 -16.11 2.67
C GLU A 226 7.70 -15.75 1.91
N VAL A 227 8.68 -15.22 2.63
CA VAL A 227 9.89 -14.61 2.06
C VAL A 227 11.10 -15.44 2.44
N SER A 228 12.01 -15.68 1.51
CA SER A 228 13.24 -16.40 1.79
C SER A 228 14.38 -16.03 0.84
N VAL A 229 15.61 -16.23 1.26
CA VAL A 229 16.81 -16.11 0.42
C VAL A 229 17.57 -17.44 0.49
N GLY A 230 17.76 -18.09 -0.65
CA GLY A 230 18.36 -19.42 -0.70
C GLY A 230 17.58 -20.47 0.09
N GLY A 231 16.25 -20.33 0.19
CA GLY A 231 15.36 -21.21 0.94
C GLY A 231 15.39 -21.02 2.47
N LYS A 232 16.15 -20.03 2.98
CA LYS A 232 16.20 -19.70 4.40
C LYS A 232 15.39 -18.44 4.69
N PRO A 233 14.73 -18.35 5.86
CA PRO A 233 14.08 -17.11 6.30
C PRO A 233 15.09 -15.96 6.33
N VAL A 234 14.62 -14.75 6.00
CA VAL A 234 15.42 -13.52 6.12
C VAL A 234 15.31 -12.95 7.52
N SER A 235 16.27 -12.11 7.91
CA SER A 235 16.29 -11.46 9.24
C SER A 235 15.20 -10.41 9.39
N GLU A 236 14.83 -10.12 10.63
CA GLU A 236 14.00 -8.98 11.00
C GLU A 236 14.60 -7.67 10.47
N GLY A 237 13.76 -6.72 10.09
CA GLY A 237 14.17 -5.47 9.46
C GLY A 237 14.51 -5.60 7.97
N SER A 238 14.47 -6.81 7.40
CA SER A 238 14.55 -6.98 5.94
C SER A 238 13.29 -6.44 5.27
N VAL A 239 13.44 -5.95 4.04
CA VAL A 239 12.33 -5.33 3.30
C VAL A 239 12.10 -6.04 1.98
N VAL A 240 10.82 -6.24 1.62
CA VAL A 240 10.42 -6.72 0.30
C VAL A 240 9.83 -5.55 -0.49
N GLY A 241 10.31 -5.34 -1.71
CA GLY A 241 9.79 -4.37 -2.66
C GLY A 241 9.14 -5.05 -3.86
N ALA A 242 8.03 -4.48 -4.32
CA ALA A 242 7.31 -4.85 -5.53
C ALA A 242 7.50 -3.76 -6.59
N PHE A 243 7.86 -4.17 -7.82
CA PHE A 243 8.24 -3.25 -8.90
C PHE A 243 7.48 -3.53 -10.19
N VAL A 244 7.14 -2.46 -10.90
CA VAL A 244 6.72 -2.51 -12.31
C VAL A 244 7.80 -1.79 -13.13
N GLY A 245 8.52 -2.54 -13.95
CA GLY A 245 9.79 -2.04 -14.48
C GLY A 245 10.78 -1.73 -13.35
N GLU A 246 11.25 -0.49 -13.28
CA GLU A 246 12.12 -0.01 -12.21
C GLU A 246 11.37 0.83 -11.15
N GLU A 247 10.06 1.07 -11.32
CA GLU A 247 9.26 1.82 -10.35
C GLU A 247 8.88 0.97 -9.15
N LEU A 248 9.20 1.44 -7.96
CA LEU A 248 8.74 0.85 -6.71
C LEU A 248 7.25 1.13 -6.53
N ARG A 249 6.43 0.08 -6.48
CA ARG A 249 4.97 0.15 -6.40
C ARG A 249 4.41 -0.25 -5.03
N GLY A 250 5.24 -0.80 -4.20
CA GLY A 250 4.92 -1.17 -2.82
C GLY A 250 6.13 -1.78 -2.13
N GLU A 251 6.26 -1.55 -0.83
CA GLU A 251 7.27 -2.20 0.00
C GLU A 251 6.73 -2.45 1.39
N HIS A 252 7.26 -3.48 2.04
CA HIS A 252 6.93 -3.77 3.42
C HIS A 252 8.09 -4.47 4.13
N GLU A 253 8.24 -4.16 5.41
CA GLU A 253 9.18 -4.84 6.28
C GLU A 253 8.72 -6.26 6.57
N VAL A 254 9.67 -7.19 6.65
CA VAL A 254 9.42 -8.60 6.91
C VAL A 254 9.07 -8.81 8.39
N VAL A 255 8.03 -9.59 8.62
CA VAL A 255 7.61 -10.04 9.95
C VAL A 255 8.07 -11.48 10.16
N LEU A 256 8.67 -11.75 11.32
CA LEU A 256 9.05 -13.10 11.71
C LEU A 256 7.97 -13.77 12.56
N ALA A 257 7.53 -14.95 12.18
CA ALA A 257 6.61 -15.76 12.95
C ALA A 257 6.91 -17.25 12.74
N ASN A 258 6.86 -18.05 13.79
CA ASN A 258 7.04 -19.52 13.74
C ASN A 258 8.30 -19.97 12.97
N GLY A 259 9.41 -19.24 13.09
CA GLY A 259 10.68 -19.54 12.43
C GLY A 259 10.69 -19.28 10.91
N ARG A 260 9.72 -18.56 10.40
CA ARG A 260 9.61 -18.15 8.99
C ARG A 260 9.48 -16.64 8.88
N SER A 261 9.73 -16.12 7.70
CA SER A 261 9.62 -14.70 7.39
C SER A 261 8.50 -14.42 6.39
N TYR A 262 7.71 -13.39 6.66
CA TYR A 262 6.50 -13.04 5.91
C TYR A 262 6.49 -11.57 5.53
N ALA A 263 5.84 -11.24 4.43
CA ALA A 263 5.54 -9.87 4.05
C ALA A 263 4.14 -9.78 3.42
N THR A 264 3.38 -8.78 3.85
CA THR A 264 2.10 -8.42 3.23
C THR A 264 2.29 -7.10 2.49
N LEU A 265 2.25 -7.16 1.17
CA LEU A 265 2.52 -6.02 0.30
C LEU A 265 1.21 -5.44 -0.25
N ASN A 266 1.03 -4.13 -0.14
CA ASN A 266 0.07 -3.39 -0.93
C ASN A 266 0.80 -2.84 -2.16
N VAL A 267 0.40 -3.25 -3.35
CA VAL A 267 1.07 -2.93 -4.62
C VAL A 267 0.19 -1.97 -5.42
N ASN A 268 0.68 -0.75 -5.64
CA ASN A 268 -0.04 0.29 -6.37
C ASN A 268 0.07 0.07 -7.88
N LEU A 269 -1.06 -0.03 -8.56
CA LEU A 269 -1.16 -0.41 -9.97
C LEU A 269 -2.03 0.59 -10.74
N THR A 270 -1.84 0.66 -12.05
CA THR A 270 -2.69 1.40 -12.99
C THR A 270 -3.74 0.52 -13.65
N GLY A 271 -3.56 -0.81 -13.57
CA GLY A 271 -4.42 -1.82 -14.17
C GLY A 271 -3.91 -3.22 -13.82
N ARG A 272 -4.00 -4.15 -14.75
CA ARG A 272 -3.34 -5.45 -14.64
C ARG A 272 -1.91 -5.32 -15.15
N GLU A 273 -0.93 -5.48 -14.25
CA GLU A 273 0.48 -5.23 -14.53
C GLU A 273 1.37 -6.39 -14.09
N ARG A 274 2.48 -6.52 -14.79
CA ARG A 274 3.52 -7.50 -14.49
C ARG A 274 4.46 -6.96 -13.42
N VAL A 275 4.48 -7.63 -12.26
CA VAL A 275 5.20 -7.20 -11.06
C VAL A 275 6.36 -8.14 -10.78
N THR A 276 7.52 -7.56 -10.49
CA THR A 276 8.73 -8.23 -10.00
C THR A 276 8.97 -7.89 -8.55
N PHE A 277 9.77 -8.70 -7.85
CA PHE A 277 10.03 -8.51 -6.43
C PHE A 277 11.53 -8.51 -6.15
N ARG A 278 11.93 -7.70 -5.17
CA ARG A 278 13.30 -7.66 -4.64
C ARG A 278 13.25 -7.75 -3.13
N ILE A 279 14.29 -8.35 -2.53
CA ILE A 279 14.45 -8.47 -1.09
C ILE A 279 15.73 -7.74 -0.70
N ARG A 280 15.66 -6.80 0.23
CA ARG A 280 16.82 -6.19 0.86
C ARG A 280 16.96 -6.78 2.25
N GLU A 281 18.01 -7.58 2.44
CA GLU A 281 18.25 -8.28 3.69
C GLU A 281 18.94 -7.35 4.69
N ALA A 282 18.36 -7.19 5.89
CA ALA A 282 18.89 -6.29 6.91
C ALA A 282 20.26 -6.74 7.43
N ALA A 283 20.46 -8.06 7.65
CA ALA A 283 21.68 -8.59 8.22
C ALA A 283 22.91 -8.38 7.33
N SER A 284 22.76 -8.46 6.00
CA SER A 284 23.88 -8.32 5.05
C SER A 284 23.88 -6.99 4.29
N GLY A 285 22.79 -6.23 4.33
CA GLY A 285 22.56 -5.05 3.50
C GLY A 285 22.44 -5.35 2.00
N LYS A 286 22.42 -6.63 1.61
CA LYS A 286 22.40 -7.06 0.21
C LYS A 286 20.98 -7.04 -0.34
N GLU A 287 20.89 -6.76 -1.64
CA GLU A 287 19.69 -6.86 -2.42
C GLU A 287 19.69 -8.16 -3.23
N TYR A 288 18.55 -8.84 -3.22
CA TYR A 288 18.32 -10.07 -3.96
C TYR A 288 17.09 -9.93 -4.85
N ARG A 289 17.18 -10.41 -6.08
CA ARG A 289 16.04 -10.49 -7.00
C ARG A 289 15.29 -11.80 -6.79
N VAL A 290 13.97 -11.71 -6.70
CA VAL A 290 13.08 -12.87 -6.68
C VAL A 290 12.81 -13.31 -8.12
N ALA A 291 13.02 -14.59 -8.42
CA ALA A 291 12.78 -15.11 -9.78
C ALA A 291 11.30 -15.09 -10.18
N ARG A 292 10.40 -15.14 -9.18
CA ARG A 292 8.95 -15.14 -9.43
C ARG A 292 8.49 -13.77 -9.93
N VAL A 293 7.78 -13.80 -11.05
CA VAL A 293 7.09 -12.64 -11.62
C VAL A 293 5.60 -12.94 -11.57
N MET A 294 4.78 -11.95 -11.25
CA MET A 294 3.33 -12.10 -11.13
C MET A 294 2.60 -11.03 -11.95
N GLU A 295 1.46 -11.40 -12.51
CA GLU A 295 0.50 -10.42 -13.02
C GLU A 295 -0.51 -10.11 -11.92
N LEU A 296 -0.53 -8.86 -11.47
CA LEU A 296 -1.41 -8.38 -10.41
C LEU A 296 -2.47 -7.45 -10.98
N GLY A 297 -3.70 -7.56 -10.45
CA GLY A 297 -4.85 -6.72 -10.82
C GLY A 297 -5.32 -5.86 -9.66
N LEU A 298 -6.01 -4.77 -9.98
CA LEU A 298 -6.55 -3.81 -9.02
C LEU A 298 -7.50 -4.50 -8.02
N GLY A 299 -7.24 -4.29 -6.72
CA GLY A 299 -8.11 -4.79 -5.66
C GLY A 299 -8.11 -6.31 -5.46
N GLU A 300 -7.25 -7.04 -6.18
CA GLU A 300 -7.10 -8.48 -6.02
C GLU A 300 -6.17 -8.81 -4.84
N THR A 301 -6.41 -9.95 -4.19
CA THR A 301 -5.52 -10.48 -3.15
C THR A 301 -4.90 -11.78 -3.64
N TYR A 302 -3.59 -11.90 -3.52
CA TYR A 302 -2.78 -13.03 -3.94
C TYR A 302 -2.16 -13.71 -2.74
N GLY A 303 -2.32 -15.02 -2.66
CA GLY A 303 -2.02 -15.83 -1.49
C GLY A 303 -3.21 -15.93 -0.54
N ARG A 304 -3.19 -16.96 0.28
CA ARG A 304 -4.17 -17.24 1.36
C ARG A 304 -3.39 -17.67 2.59
N ALA A 305 -4.05 -17.69 3.75
CA ALA A 305 -3.40 -18.11 5.00
C ALA A 305 -2.72 -19.48 4.90
N GLU A 306 -3.36 -20.42 4.21
CA GLU A 306 -2.88 -21.79 4.03
C GLU A 306 -1.90 -21.92 2.86
N GLU A 307 -1.92 -20.99 1.90
CA GLU A 307 -1.14 -21.04 0.67
C GLU A 307 -0.59 -19.66 0.32
N LEU A 308 0.48 -19.26 0.97
CA LEU A 308 1.12 -17.97 0.73
C LEU A 308 1.92 -17.97 -0.58
N VAL A 309 2.04 -16.80 -1.18
CA VAL A 309 2.95 -16.57 -2.31
C VAL A 309 4.39 -16.77 -1.84
N LYS A 310 5.12 -17.69 -2.47
CA LYS A 310 6.55 -17.91 -2.14
C LYS A 310 7.41 -16.91 -2.89
N LEU A 311 8.00 -15.96 -2.17
CA LEU A 311 8.98 -15.00 -2.67
C LEU A 311 10.38 -15.47 -2.23
N ASN A 312 10.92 -16.44 -2.96
CA ASN A 312 12.27 -16.96 -2.71
C ASN A 312 13.25 -16.28 -3.67
N ALA A 313 14.21 -15.56 -3.12
CA ALA A 313 15.34 -15.06 -3.89
C ALA A 313 16.49 -16.08 -3.85
N VAL A 314 17.17 -16.23 -4.96
CA VAL A 314 18.36 -17.07 -5.07
C VAL A 314 19.59 -16.24 -4.68
N MET A 315 20.48 -16.79 -3.88
CA MET A 315 21.75 -16.10 -3.61
C MET A 315 22.52 -15.91 -4.93
N ALA A 316 22.99 -14.70 -5.18
CA ALA A 316 23.98 -14.48 -6.23
C ALA A 316 25.23 -15.30 -5.89
N GLY A 317 25.42 -16.40 -6.59
CA GLY A 317 26.49 -17.39 -6.31
C GLY A 317 26.03 -18.83 -6.40
N SER A 318 24.71 -19.12 -6.26
CA SER A 318 24.14 -20.45 -6.45
C SER A 318 23.27 -20.58 -7.73
N GLY A 319 22.99 -19.50 -8.42
CA GLY A 319 22.25 -19.49 -9.68
C GLY A 319 22.88 -18.51 -10.68
N VAL A 320 22.96 -18.95 -11.92
CA VAL A 320 23.43 -18.16 -13.04
C VAL A 320 22.21 -17.43 -13.63
N SER A 321 22.23 -16.10 -13.69
CA SER A 321 21.15 -15.30 -14.29
C SER A 321 21.24 -15.36 -15.81
N ILE A 322 20.20 -15.86 -16.47
CA ILE A 322 20.08 -15.81 -17.94
C ILE A 322 19.65 -14.40 -18.33
N LEU A 323 20.48 -13.73 -19.11
CA LEU A 323 20.27 -12.34 -19.51
C LEU A 323 19.44 -12.21 -20.80
N SER A 324 19.70 -13.12 -21.75
CA SER A 324 19.01 -13.16 -23.05
C SER A 324 19.00 -14.58 -23.61
N TYR A 325 18.12 -14.86 -24.56
CA TYR A 325 18.11 -16.13 -25.28
C TYR A 325 17.73 -15.93 -26.75
N THR A 326 18.17 -16.88 -27.58
CA THR A 326 17.84 -17.00 -29.01
C THR A 326 17.19 -18.36 -29.27
N HIS A 327 16.32 -18.44 -30.29
CA HIS A 327 15.60 -19.67 -30.60
C HIS A 327 16.27 -20.54 -31.66
N SER A 328 16.94 -19.92 -32.62
CA SER A 328 17.53 -20.68 -33.76
C SER A 328 18.82 -20.00 -34.24
N PRO A 329 19.99 -20.59 -33.99
CA PRO A 329 20.20 -21.70 -33.08
C PRO A 329 19.82 -21.33 -31.66
N PHE A 330 19.41 -22.31 -30.85
CA PHE A 330 19.11 -22.05 -29.44
C PHE A 330 20.38 -21.66 -28.70
N GLY A 331 20.30 -20.57 -27.99
CA GLY A 331 21.39 -20.07 -27.15
C GLY A 331 20.89 -19.12 -26.09
N PHE A 332 21.74 -18.84 -25.11
CA PHE A 332 21.46 -17.85 -24.08
C PHE A 332 22.75 -17.23 -23.58
N SER A 333 22.65 -16.00 -23.08
CA SER A 333 23.74 -15.33 -22.39
C SER A 333 23.49 -15.31 -20.86
N PHE A 334 24.57 -15.35 -20.10
CA PHE A 334 24.51 -15.30 -18.64
C PHE A 334 25.74 -14.63 -18.04
N ASP A 335 25.56 -13.98 -16.89
CA ASP A 335 26.66 -13.36 -16.16
C ASP A 335 27.57 -14.38 -15.51
N THR A 336 28.88 -14.11 -15.59
CA THR A 336 29.90 -14.97 -15.00
C THR A 336 30.80 -14.22 -14.04
N GLY A 337 31.16 -14.86 -12.93
CA GLY A 337 32.23 -14.39 -12.06
C GLY A 337 33.59 -14.67 -12.67
N LYS A 338 34.56 -13.76 -12.50
CA LYS A 338 35.94 -13.99 -12.93
C LYS A 338 36.52 -15.22 -12.24
N ASP A 339 37.23 -16.04 -13.00
CA ASP A 339 37.93 -17.25 -12.54
C ASP A 339 37.01 -18.38 -12.01
N LYS A 340 35.69 -18.29 -12.24
CA LYS A 340 34.74 -19.36 -11.96
C LYS A 340 34.46 -20.21 -13.19
N SER A 341 34.24 -21.51 -12.99
CA SER A 341 33.84 -22.44 -14.05
C SER A 341 32.35 -22.72 -13.98
N TYR A 342 31.72 -22.80 -15.13
CA TYR A 342 30.29 -23.04 -15.26
C TYR A 342 30.04 -24.27 -16.15
N THR A 343 29.05 -25.09 -15.78
CA THR A 343 28.61 -26.20 -16.62
C THR A 343 27.21 -25.93 -17.13
N VAL A 344 27.03 -25.96 -18.45
CA VAL A 344 25.72 -25.99 -19.08
C VAL A 344 25.30 -27.45 -19.21
N GLU A 345 24.13 -27.77 -18.69
CA GLU A 345 23.51 -29.11 -18.77
C GLU A 345 22.16 -29.02 -19.47
N ALA A 346 21.79 -30.06 -20.18
CA ALA A 346 20.52 -30.19 -20.88
C ALA A 346 19.81 -31.51 -20.56
N THR A 347 18.46 -31.49 -20.65
CA THR A 347 17.61 -32.65 -20.42
C THR A 347 16.34 -32.58 -21.26
N GLY A 348 15.76 -33.71 -21.59
CA GLY A 348 14.42 -33.82 -22.20
C GLY A 348 13.31 -34.10 -21.19
N ASP A 349 13.62 -34.57 -19.98
CA ASP A 349 12.67 -35.09 -19.01
C ASP A 349 12.75 -34.46 -17.61
N LEU A 350 13.66 -33.49 -17.42
CA LEU A 350 13.98 -32.83 -16.15
C LEU A 350 14.53 -33.76 -15.05
N LEU A 351 14.70 -35.05 -15.34
CA LEU A 351 15.19 -36.04 -14.39
C LEU A 351 16.68 -36.32 -14.57
N LYS A 352 17.09 -36.59 -15.82
CA LYS A 352 18.48 -36.90 -16.14
C LYS A 352 19.12 -35.78 -16.92
N TRP A 353 20.10 -35.12 -16.30
CA TRP A 353 20.82 -33.96 -16.85
C TRP A 353 22.16 -34.38 -17.44
N ASN A 354 22.40 -34.04 -18.69
CA ASN A 354 23.64 -34.33 -19.40
C ASN A 354 24.43 -33.04 -19.58
N ARG A 355 25.71 -33.08 -19.28
CA ARG A 355 26.60 -31.93 -19.50
C ARG A 355 26.74 -31.66 -21.01
N VAL A 356 26.55 -30.43 -21.40
CA VAL A 356 26.68 -29.95 -22.78
C VAL A 356 28.01 -29.26 -22.99
N GLU A 357 28.34 -28.32 -22.09
CA GLU A 357 29.55 -27.50 -22.19
C GLU A 357 30.04 -27.05 -20.82
N THR A 358 31.35 -26.81 -20.72
CA THR A 358 31.96 -26.13 -19.57
C THR A 358 32.53 -24.81 -20.02
N ILE A 359 32.14 -23.71 -19.37
CA ILE A 359 32.49 -22.34 -19.73
C ILE A 359 33.28 -21.69 -18.60
N GLN A 360 34.42 -21.10 -18.93
CA GLN A 360 35.20 -20.32 -17.96
C GLN A 360 34.61 -18.90 -17.87
N GLY A 361 34.41 -18.44 -16.64
CA GLY A 361 33.89 -17.11 -16.36
C GLY A 361 34.93 -16.03 -16.63
N THR A 362 34.50 -14.99 -17.30
CA THR A 362 35.32 -13.84 -17.67
C THR A 362 35.16 -12.65 -16.71
N GLY A 363 34.22 -12.70 -15.79
CA GLY A 363 33.77 -11.53 -14.99
C GLY A 363 32.75 -10.66 -15.73
N SER A 364 32.28 -11.11 -16.88
CA SER A 364 31.29 -10.46 -17.74
C SER A 364 30.31 -11.49 -18.28
N ALA A 365 29.27 -11.04 -18.99
CA ALA A 365 28.35 -11.92 -19.65
C ALA A 365 29.06 -12.79 -20.71
N VAL A 366 28.74 -14.09 -20.71
CA VAL A 366 29.18 -15.04 -21.75
C VAL A 366 27.96 -15.58 -22.48
N GLN A 367 28.14 -15.95 -23.74
CA GLN A 367 27.08 -16.55 -24.55
C GLN A 367 27.34 -18.04 -24.77
N PHE A 368 26.32 -18.85 -24.49
CA PHE A 368 26.26 -20.25 -24.87
C PHE A 368 25.36 -20.38 -26.10
N THR A 369 25.77 -21.20 -27.04
CA THR A 369 24.95 -21.55 -28.22
C THR A 369 24.98 -23.06 -28.41
N ASP A 370 23.81 -23.68 -28.39
CA ASP A 370 23.71 -25.11 -28.61
C ASP A 370 23.78 -25.44 -30.12
N THR A 371 24.90 -25.97 -30.54
CA THR A 371 25.13 -26.39 -31.91
C THR A 371 24.76 -27.84 -32.19
N ARG A 372 24.32 -28.59 -31.17
CA ARG A 372 23.90 -29.98 -31.31
C ARG A 372 22.56 -30.05 -32.04
N LYS A 373 22.30 -31.16 -32.75
CA LYS A 373 20.97 -31.44 -33.24
C LYS A 373 20.04 -31.70 -32.05
N ALA A 374 18.88 -31.06 -32.02
CA ALA A 374 17.89 -31.29 -30.97
C ALA A 374 17.51 -32.78 -30.93
N LEU A 375 17.71 -33.42 -29.78
CA LEU A 375 17.43 -34.83 -29.57
C LEU A 375 16.02 -35.07 -29.03
N PHE A 376 15.31 -34.02 -28.61
CA PHE A 376 14.01 -34.08 -27.98
C PHE A 376 13.07 -32.99 -28.56
N GLU A 377 11.79 -33.29 -28.60
CA GLU A 377 10.74 -32.31 -28.99
C GLU A 377 10.71 -31.10 -28.03
N LYS A 378 11.05 -31.33 -26.75
CA LYS A 378 11.27 -30.27 -25.75
C LYS A 378 12.62 -30.51 -25.10
N GLN A 379 13.40 -29.45 -24.93
CA GLN A 379 14.70 -29.50 -24.29
C GLN A 379 14.81 -28.39 -23.23
N TYR A 380 15.30 -28.75 -22.04
CA TYR A 380 15.51 -27.85 -20.92
C TYR A 380 17.00 -27.70 -20.66
N TYR A 381 17.40 -26.50 -20.22
CA TYR A 381 18.78 -26.18 -19.94
C TYR A 381 18.92 -25.64 -18.51
N ARG A 382 20.05 -25.90 -17.91
CA ARG A 382 20.48 -25.26 -16.66
C ARG A 382 21.95 -24.95 -16.69
N VAL A 383 22.37 -23.93 -15.95
CA VAL A 383 23.77 -23.59 -15.72
C VAL A 383 24.07 -23.79 -14.25
N LYS A 384 25.19 -24.45 -13.97
CA LYS A 384 25.72 -24.64 -12.61
C LYS A 384 27.10 -24.05 -12.51
N THR A 385 27.41 -23.42 -11.40
CA THR A 385 28.79 -23.08 -11.04
C THR A 385 29.49 -24.37 -10.58
N LEU A 386 30.69 -24.63 -11.09
CA LEU A 386 31.57 -25.65 -10.55
C LEU A 386 32.33 -25.03 -9.38
N GLU A 387 32.28 -25.66 -8.22
CA GLU A 387 33.06 -25.29 -7.05
C GLU A 387 34.54 -25.68 -7.21
#